data_8ee1708db293ad8537bfe5aed7d478bf
#
_entry.id   8ee1708db293ad8537bfe5aed7d478bf
#
_cell.length_a   1.000
_cell.length_b   1.000
_cell.length_c   1.000
_cell.angle_alpha   90.00
_cell.angle_beta   90.00
_cell.angle_gamma   90.00
#
_symmetry.space_group_name_H-M   'P 1'
#
loop_
_entity.id
_entity.type
_entity.pdbx_description
1 polymer ?
#
loop_
_entity_poly.entity_id
_entity_poly.type
_entity_poly.pdbx_seq_one_letter_code
_entity_poly.pdbx_strand_id
1 'polypeptide(L)'
;MVCHGNICRSPMAEFVMKKLVSDANLADHFQIASAATSTEEIWNGIGNPVYPPAKAELARHGISCEGKRARQATKADYAEYDYLIGMDSANIRNMLRIFGGDPDGKVARLLSYAGSERDISDPWYTGEFGTTYNDVLEGCTAFLRYLQQNGRIDT
;
A
#
# COMPACT_ATOMS: atom_id res chain seq x y z
N MET A 1 3.17 -2.02 -0.38
CA MET A 1 2.00 -1.52 0.39
C MET A 1 1.33 -2.69 1.09
N VAL A 2 1.09 -2.59 2.38
CA VAL A 2 0.60 -3.71 3.19
C VAL A 2 -0.57 -3.27 4.06
N CYS A 3 -1.63 -4.07 4.11
CA CYS A 3 -2.73 -3.91 5.06
C CYS A 3 -3.20 -5.28 5.53
N HIS A 4 -4.30 -5.33 6.28
CA HIS A 4 -4.77 -6.59 6.88
C HIS A 4 -5.19 -7.61 5.81
N GLY A 5 -6.09 -7.24 4.90
CA GLY A 5 -6.69 -8.19 3.94
C GLY A 5 -6.18 -8.11 2.52
N ASN A 6 -5.55 -7.03 2.12
CA ASN A 6 -5.07 -6.75 0.77
C ASN A 6 -6.21 -6.71 -0.27
N ILE A 7 -7.37 -6.20 0.12
CA ILE A 7 -8.52 -6.00 -0.79
C ILE A 7 -9.05 -4.57 -0.82
N CYS A 8 -8.63 -3.70 0.10
CA CYS A 8 -9.07 -2.28 0.16
C CYS A 8 -7.88 -1.33 0.17
N ARG A 9 -7.30 -1.05 1.36
CA ARG A 9 -6.31 0.02 1.54
C ARG A 9 -5.02 -0.22 0.77
N SER A 10 -4.39 -1.39 0.90
CA SER A 10 -3.11 -1.63 0.25
C SER A 10 -3.22 -1.74 -1.28
N PRO A 11 -4.27 -2.33 -1.86
CA PRO A 11 -4.45 -2.23 -3.31
C PRO A 11 -4.67 -0.79 -3.77
N MET A 12 -5.45 0.02 -3.03
CA MET A 12 -5.62 1.43 -3.37
C MET A 12 -4.28 2.15 -3.38
N ALA A 13 -3.44 1.92 -2.37
CA ALA A 13 -2.11 2.53 -2.29
C ALA A 13 -1.20 2.06 -3.42
N GLU A 14 -1.24 0.77 -3.75
CA GLU A 14 -0.48 0.24 -4.88
C GLU A 14 -0.82 0.95 -6.18
N PHE A 15 -2.11 1.03 -6.52
CA PHE A 15 -2.53 1.57 -7.82
C PHE A 15 -2.48 3.09 -7.88
N VAL A 16 -2.72 3.79 -6.76
CA VAL A 16 -2.51 5.24 -6.68
C VAL A 16 -1.02 5.56 -6.90
N MET A 17 -0.12 4.82 -6.24
CA MET A 17 1.32 5.05 -6.41
C MET A 17 1.77 4.77 -7.84
N LYS A 18 1.27 3.68 -8.45
CA LYS A 18 1.55 3.36 -9.85
C LYS A 18 1.13 4.48 -10.79
N LYS A 19 -0.04 5.08 -10.55
CA LYS A 19 -0.50 6.20 -11.35
C LYS A 19 0.38 7.44 -11.17
N LEU A 20 0.74 7.77 -9.94
CA LEU A 20 1.59 8.92 -9.66
C LEU A 20 2.96 8.81 -10.34
N VAL A 21 3.60 7.65 -10.27
CA VAL A 21 4.92 7.46 -10.89
C VAL A 21 4.81 7.42 -12.41
N SER A 22 3.73 6.86 -12.95
CA SER A 22 3.47 6.86 -14.39
C SER A 22 3.28 8.28 -14.92
N ASP A 23 2.47 9.09 -14.22
CA ASP A 23 2.22 10.48 -14.62
C ASP A 23 3.49 11.34 -14.52
N ALA A 24 4.42 10.97 -13.67
CA ALA A 24 5.72 11.66 -13.52
C ALA A 24 6.80 11.09 -14.45
N ASN A 25 6.49 10.11 -15.31
CA ASN A 25 7.44 9.40 -16.16
C ASN A 25 8.54 8.68 -15.38
N LEU A 26 8.21 8.17 -14.19
CA LEU A 26 9.16 7.49 -13.31
C LEU A 26 8.85 6.00 -13.13
N ALA A 27 7.89 5.46 -13.89
CA ALA A 27 7.43 4.08 -13.71
C ALA A 27 8.56 3.05 -13.77
N ASP A 28 9.56 3.28 -14.64
CA ASP A 28 10.68 2.35 -14.81
C ASP A 28 11.61 2.28 -13.60
N HIS A 29 11.51 3.24 -12.69
CA HIS A 29 12.32 3.28 -11.46
C HIS A 29 11.66 2.55 -10.29
N PHE A 30 10.45 2.00 -10.47
CA PHE A 30 9.64 1.44 -9.39
C PHE A 30 9.19 0.02 -9.68
N GLN A 31 9.20 -0.80 -8.64
CA GLN A 31 8.47 -2.05 -8.59
C GLN A 31 7.49 -1.93 -7.43
N ILE A 32 6.21 -1.79 -7.73
CA ILE A 32 5.17 -1.51 -6.74
C ILE A 32 4.21 -2.69 -6.65
N ALA A 33 4.01 -3.19 -5.44
CA ALA A 33 3.11 -4.31 -5.17
C ALA A 33 2.40 -4.10 -3.85
N SER A 34 1.43 -4.94 -3.54
CA SER A 34 0.75 -4.92 -2.24
C SER A 34 0.51 -6.33 -1.74
N ALA A 35 0.35 -6.45 -0.42
CA ALA A 35 0.17 -7.74 0.25
C ALA A 35 -0.63 -7.59 1.53
N ALA A 36 -1.09 -8.72 2.07
CA ALA A 36 -1.85 -8.80 3.31
C ALA A 36 -1.00 -9.32 4.46
N THR A 37 -1.29 -8.85 5.67
CA THR A 37 -0.73 -9.46 6.88
C THR A 37 -1.51 -10.73 7.28
N SER A 38 -2.77 -10.86 6.85
CA SER A 38 -3.61 -12.03 7.16
C SER A 38 -3.88 -12.88 5.93
N THR A 39 -4.49 -14.05 6.15
CA THR A 39 -4.93 -14.94 5.07
C THR A 39 -6.44 -14.95 4.89
N GLU A 40 -7.15 -14.02 5.54
CA GLU A 40 -8.62 -14.02 5.55
C GLU A 40 -9.23 -13.92 4.15
N GLU A 41 -8.55 -13.24 3.23
CA GLU A 41 -9.03 -13.04 1.87
C GLU A 41 -8.38 -13.99 0.86
N ILE A 42 -7.78 -15.07 1.35
CA ILE A 42 -7.11 -16.07 0.51
C ILE A 42 -7.70 -17.45 0.80
N TRP A 43 -8.26 -18.10 -0.23
CA TRP A 43 -8.89 -19.41 -0.12
C TRP A 43 -8.22 -20.37 -1.10
N ASN A 44 -7.73 -21.49 -0.60
CA ASN A 44 -7.04 -22.51 -1.42
C ASN A 44 -5.90 -21.91 -2.28
N GLY A 45 -5.15 -20.96 -1.72
CA GLY A 45 -4.06 -20.30 -2.44
C GLY A 45 -4.53 -19.27 -3.46
N ILE A 46 -5.83 -19.00 -3.55
CA ILE A 46 -6.39 -18.01 -4.49
C ILE A 46 -6.89 -16.82 -3.69
N GLY A 47 -6.33 -15.64 -3.96
CA GLY A 47 -6.75 -14.41 -3.31
C GLY A 47 -8.02 -13.83 -3.90
N ASN A 48 -8.81 -13.17 -3.06
CA ASN A 48 -9.98 -12.44 -3.51
C ASN A 48 -9.56 -11.21 -4.31
N PRO A 49 -10.39 -10.76 -5.26
CA PRO A 49 -10.15 -9.52 -5.99
C PRO A 49 -10.34 -8.31 -5.08
N VAL A 50 -9.97 -7.13 -5.57
CA VAL A 50 -10.21 -5.88 -4.85
C VAL A 50 -11.70 -5.75 -4.52
N TYR A 51 -11.99 -5.35 -3.28
CA TYR A 51 -13.35 -5.19 -2.80
C TYR A 51 -14.11 -4.20 -3.69
N PRO A 52 -15.35 -4.51 -4.13
CA PRO A 52 -16.05 -3.69 -5.12
C PRO A 52 -16.14 -2.19 -4.81
N PRO A 53 -16.45 -1.73 -3.58
CA PRO A 53 -16.44 -0.30 -3.29
C PRO A 53 -15.08 0.37 -3.43
N ALA A 54 -13.99 -0.35 -3.12
CA ALA A 54 -12.63 0.16 -3.30
C ALA A 54 -12.30 0.27 -4.80
N LYS A 55 -12.66 -0.74 -5.57
CA LYS A 55 -12.51 -0.74 -7.03
C LYS A 55 -13.29 0.42 -7.65
N ALA A 56 -14.53 0.66 -7.18
CA ALA A 56 -15.37 1.75 -7.67
C ALA A 56 -14.76 3.11 -7.34
N GLU A 57 -14.18 3.26 -6.14
CA GLU A 57 -13.54 4.51 -5.75
C GLU A 57 -12.33 4.82 -6.64
N LEU A 58 -11.49 3.82 -6.92
CA LEU A 58 -10.36 3.97 -7.85
C LEU A 58 -10.85 4.35 -9.24
N ALA A 59 -11.91 3.71 -9.73
CA ALA A 59 -12.46 3.97 -11.06
C ALA A 59 -12.95 5.41 -11.20
N ARG A 60 -13.49 6.03 -10.13
CA ARG A 60 -13.89 7.44 -10.16
C ARG A 60 -12.73 8.37 -10.46
N HIS A 61 -11.51 7.93 -10.21
CA HIS A 61 -10.29 8.70 -10.42
C HIS A 61 -9.51 8.20 -11.64
N GLY A 62 -10.15 7.40 -12.50
CA GLY A 62 -9.54 6.89 -13.72
C GLY A 62 -8.49 5.81 -13.49
N ILE A 63 -8.54 5.11 -12.36
CA ILE A 63 -7.55 4.11 -11.99
C ILE A 63 -8.17 2.71 -12.07
N SER A 64 -7.56 1.82 -12.88
CA SER A 64 -7.95 0.42 -12.96
C SER A 64 -7.11 -0.42 -12.01
N CYS A 65 -7.74 -1.38 -11.33
CA CYS A 65 -7.06 -2.38 -10.52
C CYS A 65 -7.34 -3.80 -11.03
N GLU A 66 -7.64 -3.94 -12.32
CA GLU A 66 -7.96 -5.22 -12.93
C GLU A 66 -6.84 -6.24 -12.70
N GLY A 67 -7.25 -7.47 -12.37
CA GLY A 67 -6.33 -8.58 -12.18
C GLY A 67 -5.68 -8.66 -10.81
N LYS A 68 -5.83 -7.63 -9.97
CA LYS A 68 -5.26 -7.66 -8.63
C LYS A 68 -6.03 -8.61 -7.73
N ARG A 69 -5.31 -9.50 -7.05
CA ARG A 69 -5.85 -10.41 -6.05
C ARG A 69 -5.01 -10.33 -4.78
N ALA A 70 -5.64 -10.59 -3.64
CA ALA A 70 -4.95 -10.61 -2.35
C ALA A 70 -3.84 -11.65 -2.36
N ARG A 71 -2.69 -11.29 -1.81
CA ARG A 71 -1.60 -12.22 -1.52
C ARG A 71 -1.07 -11.94 -0.12
N GLN A 72 -0.51 -12.95 0.54
CA GLN A 72 0.05 -12.76 1.86
C GLN A 72 1.49 -12.25 1.77
N ALA A 73 1.84 -11.29 2.63
CA ALA A 73 3.22 -10.86 2.82
C ALA A 73 4.03 -11.99 3.43
N THR A 74 5.26 -12.15 2.99
CA THR A 74 6.17 -13.19 3.46
C THR A 74 7.48 -12.57 3.93
N LYS A 75 8.27 -13.35 4.67
CA LYS A 75 9.59 -12.92 5.11
C LYS A 75 10.51 -12.56 3.94
N ALA A 76 10.35 -13.24 2.79
CA ALA A 76 11.13 -12.95 1.59
C ALA A 76 10.86 -11.55 1.04
N ASP A 77 9.69 -10.99 1.26
CA ASP A 77 9.36 -9.63 0.83
C ASP A 77 10.29 -8.59 1.48
N TYR A 78 10.74 -8.86 2.70
CA TYR A 78 11.64 -7.92 3.39
C TYR A 78 12.96 -7.72 2.63
N ALA A 79 13.53 -8.80 2.10
CA ALA A 79 14.78 -8.70 1.33
C ALA A 79 14.55 -8.14 -0.07
N GLU A 80 13.38 -8.40 -0.66
CA GLU A 80 13.09 -8.05 -2.06
C GLU A 80 12.78 -6.57 -2.26
N TYR A 81 12.10 -5.93 -1.30
CA TYR A 81 11.65 -4.55 -1.43
C TYR A 81 12.47 -3.59 -0.58
N ASP A 82 12.65 -2.38 -1.08
CA ASP A 82 13.37 -1.33 -0.35
C ASP A 82 12.51 -0.64 0.70
N TYR A 83 11.19 -0.61 0.50
CA TYR A 83 10.22 0.02 1.38
C TYR A 83 9.04 -0.89 1.60
N LEU A 84 8.66 -1.06 2.86
CA LEU A 84 7.55 -1.91 3.29
C LEU A 84 6.61 -1.03 4.10
N ILE A 85 5.48 -0.67 3.49
CA ILE A 85 4.65 0.43 3.97
C ILE A 85 3.28 -0.11 4.40
N GLY A 86 2.95 0.08 5.68
CA GLY A 86 1.66 -0.29 6.25
C GLY A 86 0.71 0.89 6.30
N MET A 87 -0.57 0.60 6.43
CA MET A 87 -1.63 1.61 6.44
C MET A 87 -1.93 2.10 7.85
N ASP A 88 -1.75 1.25 8.86
CA ASP A 88 -2.02 1.57 10.26
C ASP A 88 -1.02 0.90 11.19
N SER A 89 -1.11 1.24 12.48
CA SER A 89 -0.19 0.72 13.51
C SER A 89 -0.30 -0.79 13.68
N ALA A 90 -1.49 -1.36 13.50
CA ALA A 90 -1.69 -2.81 13.58
C ALA A 90 -0.98 -3.52 12.43
N ASN A 91 -1.03 -2.93 11.23
CA ASN A 91 -0.26 -3.45 10.08
C ASN A 91 1.23 -3.49 10.41
N ILE A 92 1.75 -2.42 10.99
CA ILE A 92 3.18 -2.35 11.35
C ILE A 92 3.55 -3.47 12.32
N ARG A 93 2.77 -3.67 13.39
CA ARG A 93 3.03 -4.75 14.35
C ARG A 93 3.06 -6.12 13.70
N ASN A 94 2.08 -6.38 12.82
CA ASN A 94 1.98 -7.66 12.13
C ASN A 94 3.09 -7.84 11.10
N MET A 95 3.49 -6.77 10.42
CA MET A 95 4.62 -6.80 9.49
C MET A 95 5.93 -7.15 10.20
N LEU A 96 6.18 -6.52 11.35
CA LEU A 96 7.39 -6.80 12.13
C LEU A 96 7.44 -8.27 12.57
N ARG A 97 6.29 -8.84 12.91
CA ARG A 97 6.21 -10.26 13.26
C ARG A 97 6.52 -11.16 12.07
N ILE A 98 5.93 -10.87 10.91
CA ILE A 98 6.13 -11.66 9.68
C ILE A 98 7.58 -11.59 9.22
N PHE A 99 8.18 -10.39 9.26
CA PHE A 99 9.55 -10.18 8.77
C PHE A 99 10.62 -10.55 9.80
N GLY A 100 10.24 -10.74 11.05
CA GLY A 100 11.20 -11.04 12.12
C GLY A 100 11.94 -9.81 12.63
N GLY A 101 11.34 -8.62 12.48
CA GLY A 101 11.92 -7.35 12.88
C GLY A 101 12.13 -6.42 11.69
N ASP A 102 12.88 -5.34 11.89
CA ASP A 102 13.17 -4.35 10.85
C ASP A 102 14.61 -3.84 10.98
N PRO A 103 15.61 -4.73 10.79
CA PRO A 103 17.01 -4.34 10.97
C PRO A 103 17.48 -3.25 10.00
N ASP A 104 16.89 -3.17 8.81
CA ASP A 104 17.31 -2.23 7.77
C ASP A 104 16.47 -0.94 7.74
N GLY A 105 15.52 -0.78 8.66
CA GLY A 105 14.69 0.42 8.73
C GLY A 105 13.77 0.63 7.54
N LYS A 106 13.22 -0.45 6.98
CA LYS A 106 12.38 -0.41 5.77
C LYS A 106 10.89 -0.20 6.05
N VAL A 107 10.43 -0.48 7.28
CA VAL A 107 9.01 -0.53 7.63
C VAL A 107 8.53 0.82 8.14
N ALA A 108 7.45 1.33 7.57
CA ALA A 108 6.86 2.61 7.98
C ALA A 108 5.37 2.63 7.65
N ARG A 109 4.63 3.55 8.28
CA ARG A 109 3.24 3.84 7.90
C ARG A 109 3.22 4.84 6.77
N LEU A 110 2.26 4.70 5.87
CA LEU A 110 2.18 5.55 4.68
C LEU A 110 2.08 7.03 5.05
N LEU A 111 1.19 7.39 5.99
CA LEU A 111 0.98 8.78 6.38
C LEU A 111 2.16 9.39 7.16
N SER A 112 3.11 8.57 7.62
CA SER A 112 4.33 9.12 8.25
C SER A 112 5.15 9.96 7.28
N TYR A 113 5.08 9.66 5.98
CA TYR A 113 5.76 10.47 4.96
C TYR A 113 5.11 11.85 4.78
N ALA A 114 3.84 11.98 5.17
CA ALA A 114 3.12 13.27 5.19
C ALA A 114 3.27 14.01 6.53
N GLY A 115 4.13 13.51 7.42
CA GLY A 115 4.35 14.12 8.73
C GLY A 115 3.23 13.86 9.74
N SER A 116 2.38 12.85 9.49
CA SER A 116 1.25 12.52 10.35
C SER A 116 1.48 11.23 11.10
N GLU A 117 1.05 11.19 12.37
CA GLU A 117 1.07 9.97 13.17
C GLU A 117 -0.24 9.19 13.10
N ARG A 118 -1.25 9.70 12.40
CA ARG A 118 -2.54 9.03 12.29
C ARG A 118 -2.47 7.84 11.35
N ASP A 119 -3.39 6.90 11.58
CA ASP A 119 -3.57 5.73 10.72
C ASP A 119 -4.53 6.06 9.57
N ILE A 120 -4.45 5.29 8.48
CA ILE A 120 -5.50 5.29 7.45
C ILE A 120 -6.58 4.34 7.93
N SER A 121 -7.77 4.87 8.16
CA SER A 121 -8.91 4.08 8.65
C SER A 121 -9.29 2.99 7.67
N ASP A 122 -9.71 1.84 8.20
CA ASP A 122 -10.13 0.71 7.38
C ASP A 122 -11.57 0.96 6.88
N PRO A 123 -11.76 1.13 5.56
CA PRO A 123 -13.08 1.43 5.00
C PRO A 123 -14.03 0.24 5.07
N TRP A 124 -13.53 -0.96 5.32
CA TRP A 124 -14.38 -2.12 5.60
C TRP A 124 -15.31 -1.85 6.78
N TYR A 125 -14.78 -1.15 7.81
CA TYR A 125 -15.55 -0.82 9.01
C TYR A 125 -16.25 0.52 8.93
N THR A 126 -15.63 1.52 8.29
CA THR A 126 -16.19 2.89 8.24
C THR A 126 -17.16 3.09 7.08
N GLY A 127 -17.00 2.35 5.99
CA GLY A 127 -17.74 2.57 4.75
C GLY A 127 -17.26 3.79 3.97
N GLU A 128 -16.21 4.47 4.43
CA GLU A 128 -15.78 5.76 3.90
C GLU A 128 -14.63 5.62 2.90
N PHE A 129 -14.93 5.05 1.72
CA PHE A 129 -13.91 4.77 0.70
C PHE A 129 -13.30 6.02 0.09
N GLY A 130 -14.07 7.12 -0.02
CA GLY A 130 -13.55 8.39 -0.48
C GLY A 130 -12.52 8.98 0.47
N THR A 131 -12.78 8.91 1.77
CA THR A 131 -11.83 9.36 2.80
C THR A 131 -10.56 8.54 2.74
N THR A 132 -10.68 7.21 2.62
CA THR A 132 -9.52 6.33 2.47
C THR A 132 -8.71 6.68 1.24
N TYR A 133 -9.38 6.91 0.10
CA TYR A 133 -8.69 7.32 -1.13
C TYR A 133 -7.90 8.62 -0.93
N ASN A 134 -8.50 9.62 -0.30
CA ASN A 134 -7.83 10.91 -0.04
C ASN A 134 -6.61 10.74 0.86
N ASP A 135 -6.71 9.90 1.91
CA ASP A 135 -5.59 9.61 2.79
C ASP A 135 -4.47 8.86 2.08
N VAL A 136 -4.83 7.89 1.25
CA VAL A 136 -3.87 7.14 0.44
C VAL A 136 -3.16 8.07 -0.54
N LEU A 137 -3.91 8.95 -1.22
CA LEU A 137 -3.33 9.92 -2.16
C LEU A 137 -2.37 10.86 -1.45
N GLU A 138 -2.74 11.38 -0.28
CA GLU A 138 -1.86 12.23 0.53
C GLU A 138 -0.57 11.52 0.88
N GLY A 139 -0.66 10.29 1.38
CA GLY A 139 0.51 9.51 1.76
C GLY A 139 1.39 9.13 0.58
N CYS A 140 0.81 8.70 -0.52
CA CYS A 140 1.56 8.33 -1.73
C CYS A 140 2.26 9.55 -2.35
N THR A 141 1.58 10.69 -2.40
CA THR A 141 2.17 11.95 -2.91
C THR A 141 3.38 12.35 -2.06
N ALA A 142 3.22 12.30 -0.74
CA ALA A 142 4.29 12.64 0.19
C ALA A 142 5.46 11.64 0.09
N PHE A 143 5.16 10.36 -0.09
CA PHE A 143 6.18 9.32 -0.25
C PHE A 143 7.00 9.54 -1.53
N LEU A 144 6.34 9.83 -2.64
CA LEU A 144 7.05 10.13 -3.89
C LEU A 144 7.96 11.35 -3.72
N ARG A 145 7.46 12.41 -3.09
CA ARG A 145 8.25 13.60 -2.79
C ARG A 145 9.45 13.27 -1.90
N TYR A 146 9.25 12.43 -0.88
CA TYR A 146 10.33 11.97 -0.01
C TYR A 146 11.43 11.27 -0.81
N LEU A 147 11.06 10.37 -1.72
CA LEU A 147 12.02 9.65 -2.56
C LEU A 147 12.81 10.60 -3.47
N GLN A 148 12.14 11.58 -4.05
CA GLN A 148 12.78 12.59 -4.89
C GLN A 148 13.76 13.48 -4.11
N GLN A 149 13.33 13.96 -2.94
CA GLN A 149 14.13 14.86 -2.09
C GLN A 149 15.35 14.17 -1.48
N ASN A 150 15.28 12.86 -1.28
CA ASN A 150 16.36 12.09 -0.66
C ASN A 150 17.24 11.37 -1.69
N GLY A 151 17.11 11.71 -2.97
CA GLY A 151 17.95 11.16 -4.04
C GLY A 151 17.77 9.65 -4.24
N ARG A 152 16.61 9.11 -3.87
CA ARG A 152 16.32 7.68 -4.01
C ARG A 152 15.91 7.29 -5.43
N ILE A 153 15.55 8.28 -6.24
CA ILE A 153 15.23 8.12 -7.66
C ILE A 153 15.81 9.30 -8.44
N ASP A 154 16.21 9.05 -9.67
CA ASP A 154 16.65 10.10 -10.58
C ASP A 154 15.43 10.82 -11.15
N THR A 155 15.41 12.12 -11.04
CA THR A 155 14.31 12.95 -11.56
C THR A 155 14.77 13.86 -12.67
#